data_820110a8b9320345defb36eb27dbfe22
#
_entry.id   820110a8b9320345defb36eb27dbfe22
#
_cell.length_a   1.000
_cell.length_b   1.000
_cell.length_c   1.000
_cell.angle_alpha   90.00
_cell.angle_beta   90.00
_cell.angle_gamma   90.00
#
_symmetry.space_group_name_H-M   'P 1'
#
loop_
_entity.id
_entity.type
_entity.pdbx_description
1 polymer ?
#
loop_
_entity_poly.entity_id
_entity_poly.type
_entity_poly.pdbx_seq_one_letter_code
_entity_poly.pdbx_strand_id
1 'polypeptide(L)'
;MAIGDIIVGIDIGTSRIAAVVGEVNNFNQIEIICSSSYKCTGIKKTKIINEEEVSNSLVKVLDKIEDESGLRVNSAYVTIPGKYTTIVQNSITKEARDKYSGISLRDVQTAIMQVKDIDIPEGKVSIDIVPDKFILDTGKTTEDPVGSLSSNFTLKAQIILADKEYVRQISSIFKKAGIDVDGLVPTTLAQRNLILDNN
;
A
#
# COMPACT_ATOMS: atom_id res chain seq x y z
N MET A 1 -12.37 -5.04 -1.23
CA MET A 1 -12.60 -4.59 -2.62
C MET A 1 -13.92 -5.19 -3.06
N ALA A 2 -14.73 -4.44 -3.79
CA ALA A 2 -15.97 -4.95 -4.34
C ALA A 2 -15.71 -5.59 -5.72
N ILE A 3 -16.62 -6.48 -6.15
CA ILE A 3 -16.60 -7.05 -7.50
C ILE A 3 -16.80 -5.90 -8.50
N GLY A 4 -15.99 -5.86 -9.54
CA GLY A 4 -15.97 -4.78 -10.54
C GLY A 4 -15.12 -3.56 -10.15
N ASP A 5 -14.47 -3.55 -8.97
CA ASP A 5 -13.52 -2.49 -8.62
C ASP A 5 -12.33 -2.52 -9.58
N ILE A 6 -12.03 -1.37 -10.17
CA ILE A 6 -10.82 -1.19 -10.98
C ILE A 6 -9.66 -0.81 -10.07
N ILE A 7 -8.55 -1.53 -10.20
CA ILE A 7 -7.33 -1.32 -9.44
C ILE A 7 -6.21 -0.97 -10.40
N VAL A 8 -5.50 0.11 -10.11
CA VAL A 8 -4.36 0.54 -10.90
C VAL A 8 -3.11 0.52 -10.05
N GLY A 9 -2.08 -0.18 -10.52
CA GLY A 9 -0.74 -0.18 -9.94
C GLY A 9 0.25 0.52 -10.87
N ILE A 10 1.03 1.46 -10.32
CA ILE A 10 2.05 2.21 -11.09
C ILE A 10 3.42 2.04 -10.44
N ASP A 11 4.37 1.58 -11.24
CA ASP A 11 5.79 1.51 -10.87
C ASP A 11 6.57 2.65 -11.51
N ILE A 12 7.22 3.46 -10.66
CA ILE A 12 8.06 4.58 -11.10
C ILE A 12 9.53 4.16 -11.04
N GLY A 13 10.02 3.63 -12.15
CA GLY A 13 11.40 3.19 -12.29
C GLY A 13 12.34 4.26 -12.86
N THR A 14 13.64 4.01 -12.76
CA THR A 14 14.69 4.94 -13.24
C THR A 14 14.67 5.12 -14.77
N SER A 15 14.30 4.09 -15.51
CA SER A 15 14.34 4.08 -16.98
C SER A 15 12.96 4.10 -17.63
N ARG A 16 11.93 3.71 -16.89
CA ARG A 16 10.55 3.65 -17.37
C ARG A 16 9.56 3.81 -16.24
N ILE A 17 8.37 4.29 -16.55
CA ILE A 17 7.17 4.17 -15.73
C ILE A 17 6.35 3.04 -16.34
N ALA A 18 5.81 2.16 -15.52
CA ALA A 18 4.92 1.10 -15.95
C ALA A 18 3.62 1.17 -15.14
N ALA A 19 2.49 0.89 -15.77
CA ALA A 19 1.20 0.81 -15.12
C ALA A 19 0.47 -0.47 -15.55
N VAL A 20 -0.28 -1.04 -14.62
CA VAL A 20 -1.13 -2.21 -14.82
C VAL A 20 -2.52 -1.86 -14.30
N VAL A 21 -3.54 -2.20 -15.08
CA VAL A 21 -4.96 -2.05 -14.71
C VAL A 21 -5.56 -3.43 -14.60
N GLY A 22 -6.26 -3.67 -13.51
CA GLY A 22 -6.98 -4.91 -13.27
C GLY A 22 -8.36 -4.65 -12.69
N GLU A 23 -9.24 -5.63 -12.77
CA GLU A 23 -10.59 -5.65 -12.24
C GLU A 23 -10.75 -6.79 -11.23
N VAL A 24 -11.45 -6.53 -10.13
CA VAL A 24 -11.77 -7.57 -9.14
C VAL A 24 -12.93 -8.44 -9.65
N ASN A 25 -12.64 -9.71 -9.91
CA ASN A 25 -13.65 -10.67 -10.39
C ASN A 25 -14.52 -11.27 -9.25
N ASN A 26 -15.47 -12.12 -9.63
CA ASN A 26 -16.40 -12.79 -8.71
C ASN A 26 -15.72 -13.74 -7.71
N PHE A 27 -14.46 -14.11 -7.94
CA PHE A 27 -13.67 -14.97 -7.05
C PHE A 27 -12.75 -14.15 -6.14
N ASN A 28 -12.95 -12.82 -6.09
CA ASN A 28 -12.08 -11.86 -5.37
C ASN A 28 -10.61 -11.91 -5.83
N GLN A 29 -10.40 -12.20 -7.11
CA GLN A 29 -9.10 -12.19 -7.77
C GLN A 29 -9.01 -10.99 -8.70
N ILE A 30 -7.80 -10.51 -8.95
CA ILE A 30 -7.56 -9.40 -9.89
C ILE A 30 -7.27 -9.99 -11.27
N GLU A 31 -8.14 -9.70 -12.23
CA GLU A 31 -7.92 -9.99 -13.64
C GLU A 31 -7.29 -8.79 -14.33
N ILE A 32 -6.15 -9.01 -15.02
CA ILE A 32 -5.46 -7.92 -15.70
C ILE A 32 -6.21 -7.55 -16.97
N ILE A 33 -6.61 -6.28 -17.08
CA ILE A 33 -7.28 -5.72 -18.26
C ILE A 33 -6.23 -5.28 -19.27
N CYS A 34 -5.28 -4.44 -18.84
CA CYS A 34 -4.21 -3.93 -19.71
C CYS A 34 -2.98 -3.52 -18.90
N SER A 35 -1.87 -3.36 -19.60
CA SER A 35 -0.65 -2.80 -19.02
C SER A 35 0.07 -1.93 -20.03
N SER A 36 0.67 -0.86 -19.59
CA SER A 36 1.43 0.04 -20.46
C SER A 36 2.73 0.49 -19.79
N SER A 37 3.68 0.93 -20.59
CA SER A 37 4.89 1.55 -20.07
C SER A 37 5.43 2.63 -21.00
N TYR A 38 6.15 3.59 -20.43
CA TYR A 38 6.81 4.65 -21.17
C TYR A 38 8.18 4.96 -20.56
N LYS A 39 9.12 5.40 -21.41
CA LYS A 39 10.46 5.80 -21.00
C LYS A 39 10.39 6.99 -20.04
N CYS A 40 11.15 6.93 -18.94
CA CYS A 40 11.27 7.99 -17.96
C CYS A 40 12.71 8.53 -17.98
N THR A 41 12.89 9.87 -17.99
CA THR A 41 14.20 10.54 -17.97
C THR A 41 14.42 11.38 -16.72
N GLY A 42 13.37 11.77 -16.02
CA GLY A 42 13.41 12.63 -14.83
C GLY A 42 13.89 11.95 -13.53
N ILE A 43 14.39 10.68 -13.60
CA ILE A 43 14.85 9.91 -12.45
C ILE A 43 16.28 9.40 -12.69
N LYS A 44 17.15 9.60 -11.70
CA LYS A 44 18.53 9.09 -11.72
C LYS A 44 18.85 8.35 -10.42
N LYS A 45 19.27 7.08 -10.52
CA LYS A 45 19.57 6.22 -9.36
C LYS A 45 18.46 6.26 -8.31
N THR A 46 17.21 6.09 -8.75
CA THR A 46 15.98 6.16 -7.96
C THR A 46 15.68 7.52 -7.29
N LYS A 47 16.46 8.57 -7.56
CA LYS A 47 16.20 9.94 -7.10
C LYS A 47 15.46 10.71 -8.19
N ILE A 48 14.35 11.33 -7.84
CA ILE A 48 13.61 12.25 -8.73
C ILE A 48 14.44 13.50 -8.86
N ILE A 49 14.86 13.82 -10.09
CA ILE A 49 15.67 15.00 -10.41
C ILE A 49 14.89 16.06 -11.17
N ASN A 50 13.81 15.65 -11.83
CA ASN A 50 12.91 16.54 -12.57
C ASN A 50 11.46 15.98 -12.49
N GLU A 51 10.65 16.59 -11.61
CA GLU A 51 9.25 16.18 -11.40
C GLU A 51 8.39 16.37 -12.65
N GLU A 52 8.68 17.40 -13.47
CA GLU A 52 7.90 17.68 -14.68
C GLU A 52 8.13 16.62 -15.76
N GLU A 53 9.38 16.20 -15.99
CA GLU A 53 9.67 15.10 -16.91
C GLU A 53 9.02 13.78 -16.48
N VAL A 54 9.02 13.49 -15.16
CA VAL A 54 8.37 12.29 -14.62
C VAL A 54 6.86 12.38 -14.80
N SER A 55 6.23 13.53 -14.50
CA SER A 55 4.80 13.75 -14.71
C SER A 55 4.41 13.61 -16.17
N ASN A 56 5.16 14.20 -17.10
CA ASN A 56 4.91 14.08 -18.53
C ASN A 56 5.04 12.62 -19.01
N SER A 57 5.99 11.86 -18.46
CA SER A 57 6.15 10.44 -18.77
C SER A 57 4.98 9.61 -18.21
N LEU A 58 4.47 9.98 -17.03
CA LEU A 58 3.29 9.35 -16.43
C LEU A 58 2.04 9.59 -17.29
N VAL A 59 1.80 10.83 -17.72
CA VAL A 59 0.68 11.16 -18.65
C VAL A 59 0.74 10.28 -19.89
N LYS A 60 1.92 10.05 -20.49
CA LYS A 60 2.05 9.16 -21.65
C LYS A 60 1.70 7.70 -21.38
N VAL A 61 1.90 7.23 -20.15
CA VAL A 61 1.46 5.88 -19.74
C VAL A 61 -0.06 5.84 -19.61
N LEU A 62 -0.65 6.89 -19.00
CA LEU A 62 -2.10 6.99 -18.82
C LEU A 62 -2.86 7.12 -20.14
N ASP A 63 -2.37 7.98 -21.07
CA ASP A 63 -2.92 8.12 -22.42
C ASP A 63 -2.99 6.76 -23.13
N LYS A 64 -1.90 5.95 -23.06
CA LYS A 64 -1.88 4.63 -23.66
C LYS A 64 -2.87 3.64 -23.04
N ILE A 65 -3.05 3.70 -21.72
CA ILE A 65 -4.04 2.88 -21.03
C ILE A 65 -5.44 3.26 -21.48
N GLU A 66 -5.74 4.57 -21.56
CA GLU A 66 -7.03 5.05 -22.03
C GLU A 66 -7.29 4.65 -23.48
N ASP A 67 -6.27 4.77 -24.37
CA ASP A 67 -6.35 4.38 -25.79
C ASP A 67 -6.61 2.86 -25.96
N GLU A 68 -5.96 2.01 -25.13
CA GLU A 68 -6.03 0.55 -25.26
C GLU A 68 -7.29 -0.05 -24.60
N SER A 69 -7.72 0.51 -23.47
CA SER A 69 -8.80 -0.07 -22.65
C SER A 69 -10.09 0.74 -22.65
N GLY A 70 -10.06 2.02 -23.06
CA GLY A 70 -11.16 2.96 -22.89
C GLY A 70 -11.36 3.40 -21.43
N LEU A 71 -10.49 2.97 -20.50
CA LEU A 71 -10.61 3.26 -19.08
C LEU A 71 -9.78 4.50 -18.72
N ARG A 72 -10.44 5.49 -18.12
CA ARG A 72 -9.75 6.65 -17.54
C ARG A 72 -9.30 6.35 -16.13
N VAL A 73 -8.00 6.47 -15.86
CA VAL A 73 -7.42 6.29 -14.55
C VAL A 73 -7.59 7.57 -13.72
N ASN A 74 -8.25 7.47 -12.57
CA ASN A 74 -8.45 8.60 -11.66
C ASN A 74 -7.54 8.51 -10.42
N SER A 75 -7.15 7.30 -10.01
CA SER A 75 -6.27 7.07 -8.87
C SER A 75 -5.47 5.77 -9.04
N ALA A 76 -4.38 5.63 -8.31
CA ALA A 76 -3.53 4.44 -8.38
C ALA A 76 -2.75 4.17 -7.09
N TYR A 77 -2.41 2.90 -6.86
CA TYR A 77 -1.35 2.49 -5.95
C TYR A 77 0.00 2.67 -6.62
N VAL A 78 0.96 3.24 -5.89
CA VAL A 78 2.27 3.62 -6.44
C VAL A 78 3.39 2.95 -5.69
N THR A 79 4.36 2.37 -6.42
CA THR A 79 5.54 1.80 -5.76
C THR A 79 6.48 2.89 -5.23
N ILE A 80 7.09 2.61 -4.06
CA ILE A 80 8.14 3.44 -3.47
C ILE A 80 9.41 2.60 -3.28
N PRO A 81 10.59 3.07 -3.75
CA PRO A 81 11.83 2.32 -3.60
C PRO A 81 12.20 2.07 -2.13
N GLY A 82 12.63 0.85 -1.81
CA GLY A 82 12.95 0.42 -0.44
C GLY A 82 13.93 1.32 0.31
N LYS A 83 14.86 1.98 -0.39
CA LYS A 83 15.80 2.92 0.25
C LYS A 83 15.13 4.15 0.87
N TYR A 84 13.91 4.49 0.45
CA TYR A 84 13.12 5.60 1.02
C TYR A 84 12.13 5.13 2.08
N THR A 85 12.12 3.83 2.40
CA THR A 85 11.21 3.26 3.39
C THR A 85 11.96 2.68 4.58
N THR A 86 11.30 2.64 5.72
CA THR A 86 11.79 2.02 6.95
C THR A 86 10.61 1.29 7.59
N ILE A 87 10.81 0.06 8.03
CA ILE A 87 9.78 -0.71 8.74
C ILE A 87 10.07 -0.65 10.23
N VAL A 88 9.08 -0.23 11.00
CA VAL A 88 9.13 -0.20 12.46
C VAL A 88 8.11 -1.19 12.99
N GLN A 89 8.52 -2.07 13.90
CA GLN A 89 7.59 -2.97 14.58
C GLN A 89 7.01 -2.28 15.81
N ASN A 90 5.70 -2.39 15.99
CA ASN A 90 5.02 -1.95 17.19
C ASN A 90 4.00 -3.01 17.63
N SER A 91 3.59 -2.93 18.89
CA SER A 91 2.56 -3.81 19.43
C SER A 91 1.69 -3.07 20.43
N ILE A 92 0.41 -3.44 20.46
CA ILE A 92 -0.55 -2.89 21.41
C ILE A 92 -1.40 -4.02 21.99
N THR A 93 -1.61 -4.00 23.29
CA THR A 93 -2.54 -4.90 23.99
C THR A 93 -3.86 -4.18 24.24
N LYS A 94 -4.97 -4.81 23.89
CA LYS A 94 -6.33 -4.29 24.08
C LYS A 94 -7.18 -5.30 24.85
N GLU A 95 -8.05 -4.78 25.72
CA GLU A 95 -9.12 -5.57 26.30
C GLU A 95 -10.26 -5.71 25.29
N ALA A 96 -10.85 -6.92 25.20
CA ALA A 96 -12.07 -7.13 24.46
C ALA A 96 -13.22 -6.40 25.20
N ARG A 97 -14.07 -5.70 24.45
CA ARG A 97 -15.21 -4.93 25.03
C ARG A 97 -16.21 -5.83 25.72
N ASP A 98 -16.41 -7.01 25.16
CA ASP A 98 -17.27 -8.04 25.72
C ASP A 98 -16.50 -9.36 25.81
N LYS A 99 -16.18 -9.76 27.03
CA LYS A 99 -15.41 -11.00 27.30
C LYS A 99 -16.21 -12.28 26.97
N TYR A 100 -17.54 -12.17 26.86
CA TYR A 100 -18.43 -13.31 26.61
C TYR A 100 -18.76 -13.50 25.14
N SER A 101 -18.81 -12.42 24.36
CA SER A 101 -19.10 -12.46 22.92
C SER A 101 -17.85 -12.61 22.06
N GLY A 102 -16.66 -12.54 22.68
CA GLY A 102 -15.38 -12.61 21.96
C GLY A 102 -14.94 -11.29 21.34
N ILE A 103 -13.76 -11.30 20.72
CA ILE A 103 -13.15 -10.16 20.06
C ILE A 103 -14.00 -9.73 18.87
N SER A 104 -14.45 -8.49 18.85
CA SER A 104 -15.23 -7.93 17.75
C SER A 104 -14.34 -7.31 16.66
N LEU A 105 -14.89 -7.16 15.45
CA LEU A 105 -14.23 -6.41 14.35
C LEU A 105 -13.87 -4.97 14.82
N ARG A 106 -14.71 -4.35 15.63
CA ARG A 106 -14.47 -3.01 16.16
C ARG A 106 -13.28 -2.95 17.11
N ASP A 107 -13.03 -4.01 17.90
CA ASP A 107 -11.86 -4.10 18.79
C ASP A 107 -10.59 -4.18 17.96
N VAL A 108 -10.61 -4.99 16.89
CA VAL A 108 -9.49 -5.12 15.92
C VAL A 108 -9.21 -3.80 15.23
N GLN A 109 -10.23 -3.14 14.68
CA GLN A 109 -10.09 -1.81 14.06
C GLN A 109 -9.52 -0.77 15.02
N THR A 110 -9.98 -0.78 16.27
CA THR A 110 -9.47 0.12 17.31
C THR A 110 -7.99 -0.16 17.61
N ALA A 111 -7.58 -1.43 17.68
CA ALA A 111 -6.18 -1.80 17.89
C ALA A 111 -5.31 -1.33 16.72
N ILE A 112 -5.76 -1.52 15.47
CA ILE A 112 -5.04 -1.06 14.25
C ILE A 112 -4.92 0.48 14.25
N MET A 113 -5.97 1.20 14.66
CA MET A 113 -5.91 2.66 14.74
C MET A 113 -4.94 3.16 15.81
N GLN A 114 -4.74 2.42 16.89
CA GLN A 114 -3.90 2.84 18.03
C GLN A 114 -2.46 2.34 17.90
N VAL A 115 -2.21 1.21 17.22
CA VAL A 115 -0.85 0.69 17.04
C VAL A 115 0.03 1.62 16.21
N LYS A 116 -0.57 2.53 15.43
CA LYS A 116 0.13 3.57 14.67
C LYS A 116 0.68 4.73 15.50
N ASP A 117 0.24 4.83 16.76
CA ASP A 117 0.67 5.91 17.66
C ASP A 117 2.09 5.61 18.16
N ILE A 118 3.06 6.03 17.36
CA ILE A 118 4.49 5.93 17.61
C ILE A 118 5.16 7.28 17.38
N ASP A 119 6.30 7.48 18.01
CA ASP A 119 7.17 8.60 17.69
C ASP A 119 7.77 8.43 16.29
N ILE A 120 7.27 9.20 15.33
CA ILE A 120 7.78 9.18 13.94
C ILE A 120 9.02 10.07 13.87
N PRO A 121 10.19 9.54 13.44
CA PRO A 121 11.41 10.33 13.29
C PRO A 121 11.21 11.53 12.35
N GLU A 122 11.94 12.62 12.63
CA GLU A 122 11.94 13.80 11.76
C GLU A 122 12.26 13.43 10.31
N GLY A 123 11.56 14.04 9.36
CA GLY A 123 11.71 13.74 7.92
C GLY A 123 11.03 12.46 7.45
N LYS A 124 10.32 11.73 8.30
CA LYS A 124 9.54 10.54 7.95
C LYS A 124 8.05 10.79 8.07
N VAL A 125 7.27 9.94 7.42
CA VAL A 125 5.80 9.89 7.49
C VAL A 125 5.34 8.43 7.42
N SER A 126 4.32 8.07 8.17
CA SER A 126 3.71 6.74 8.05
C SER A 126 2.90 6.68 6.77
N ILE A 127 3.13 5.65 5.95
CA ILE A 127 2.43 5.42 4.69
C ILE A 127 1.51 4.21 4.75
N ASP A 128 1.80 3.24 5.62
CA ASP A 128 0.95 2.05 5.76
C ASP A 128 1.17 1.36 7.12
N ILE A 129 0.20 0.51 7.52
CA ILE A 129 0.25 -0.33 8.71
C ILE A 129 -0.18 -1.72 8.30
N VAL A 130 0.73 -2.67 8.46
CA VAL A 130 0.50 -4.08 8.13
C VAL A 130 0.38 -4.86 9.45
N PRO A 131 -0.83 -5.34 9.82
CA PRO A 131 -0.98 -6.31 10.90
C PRO A 131 -0.13 -7.56 10.60
N ASP A 132 0.65 -8.01 11.59
CA ASP A 132 1.47 -9.23 11.46
C ASP A 132 0.71 -10.41 12.06
N LYS A 133 0.37 -10.31 13.35
CA LYS A 133 -0.40 -11.35 14.07
C LYS A 133 -1.07 -10.80 15.32
N PHE A 134 -2.06 -11.54 15.78
CA PHE A 134 -2.72 -11.33 17.06
C PHE A 134 -2.35 -12.43 18.04
N ILE A 135 -2.08 -12.08 19.29
CA ILE A 135 -1.78 -13.01 20.39
C ILE A 135 -2.91 -12.88 21.39
N LEU A 136 -3.63 -13.97 21.63
CA LEU A 136 -4.71 -14.06 22.60
C LEU A 136 -4.17 -14.18 24.04
N ASP A 137 -5.02 -13.97 25.06
CA ASP A 137 -4.65 -14.15 26.48
C ASP A 137 -4.16 -15.56 26.82
N THR A 138 -4.57 -16.57 26.04
CA THR A 138 -4.09 -17.95 26.13
C THR A 138 -2.67 -18.15 25.58
N GLY A 139 -2.09 -17.12 24.95
CA GLY A 139 -0.82 -17.22 24.20
C GLY A 139 -0.97 -17.76 22.79
N LYS A 140 -2.15 -18.17 22.35
CA LYS A 140 -2.39 -18.61 20.97
C LYS A 140 -2.25 -17.43 20.01
N THR A 141 -1.59 -17.67 18.86
CA THR A 141 -1.47 -16.70 17.77
C THR A 141 -2.47 -16.98 16.67
N THR A 142 -3.00 -15.92 16.05
CA THR A 142 -3.92 -15.99 14.90
C THR A 142 -3.71 -14.77 14.00
N GLU A 143 -4.04 -14.90 12.72
CA GLU A 143 -4.09 -13.77 11.76
C GLU A 143 -5.46 -13.06 11.82
N ASP A 144 -6.53 -13.79 12.18
CA ASP A 144 -7.85 -13.22 12.41
C ASP A 144 -8.35 -13.58 13.82
N PRO A 145 -8.42 -12.61 14.75
CA PRO A 145 -8.90 -12.82 16.12
C PRO A 145 -10.41 -12.69 16.26
N VAL A 146 -11.15 -12.23 15.24
CA VAL A 146 -12.59 -11.95 15.34
C VAL A 146 -13.35 -13.21 15.73
N GLY A 147 -14.22 -13.11 16.75
CA GLY A 147 -14.99 -14.23 17.31
C GLY A 147 -14.21 -15.09 18.32
N SER A 148 -12.90 -14.87 18.51
CA SER A 148 -12.11 -15.58 19.51
C SER A 148 -12.53 -15.15 20.92
N LEU A 149 -12.82 -16.12 21.80
CA LEU A 149 -13.08 -15.87 23.22
C LEU A 149 -11.76 -15.56 23.92
N SER A 150 -11.52 -14.29 24.22
CA SER A 150 -10.32 -13.80 24.89
C SER A 150 -10.64 -12.52 25.62
N SER A 151 -10.15 -12.37 26.85
CA SER A 151 -10.38 -11.17 27.65
C SER A 151 -9.51 -9.98 27.17
N ASN A 152 -8.37 -10.28 26.57
CA ASN A 152 -7.49 -9.32 25.92
C ASN A 152 -6.74 -9.97 24.77
N PHE A 153 -6.20 -9.14 23.89
CA PHE A 153 -5.36 -9.58 22.79
C PHE A 153 -4.27 -8.55 22.50
N THR A 154 -3.15 -9.02 21.99
CA THR A 154 -2.03 -8.18 21.55
C THR A 154 -1.92 -8.22 20.03
N LEU A 155 -2.09 -7.06 19.39
CA LEU A 155 -1.75 -6.89 17.98
C LEU A 155 -0.26 -6.61 17.86
N LYS A 156 0.46 -7.38 17.05
CA LYS A 156 1.77 -7.03 16.51
C LYS A 156 1.60 -6.53 15.09
N ALA A 157 2.20 -5.39 14.77
CA ALA A 157 2.08 -4.77 13.46
C ALA A 157 3.42 -4.19 13.00
N GLN A 158 3.56 -4.09 11.68
CA GLN A 158 4.63 -3.38 11.01
C GLN A 158 4.09 -2.03 10.53
N ILE A 159 4.75 -0.95 10.94
CA ILE A 159 4.43 0.40 10.50
C ILE A 159 5.46 0.77 9.44
N ILE A 160 4.99 1.08 8.24
CA ILE A 160 5.84 1.44 7.12
C ILE A 160 5.98 2.96 7.11
N LEU A 161 7.19 3.41 7.35
CA LEU A 161 7.56 4.83 7.28
C LEU A 161 8.24 5.10 5.95
N ALA A 162 7.99 6.27 5.37
CA ALA A 162 8.64 6.73 4.17
C ALA A 162 9.30 8.11 4.38
N ASP A 163 10.24 8.43 3.51
CA ASP A 163 10.87 9.75 3.43
C ASP A 163 9.82 10.79 3.01
N LYS A 164 9.57 11.78 3.87
CA LYS A 164 8.51 12.79 3.68
C LYS A 164 8.69 13.59 2.39
N GLU A 165 9.95 13.92 2.06
CA GLU A 165 10.23 14.69 0.85
C GLU A 165 9.97 13.84 -0.41
N TYR A 166 10.34 12.55 -0.40
CA TYR A 166 10.05 11.66 -1.53
C TYR A 166 8.54 11.47 -1.72
N VAL A 167 7.79 11.29 -0.64
CA VAL A 167 6.31 11.20 -0.68
C VAL A 167 5.71 12.49 -1.25
N ARG A 168 6.20 13.66 -0.83
CA ARG A 168 5.79 14.96 -1.37
C ARG A 168 6.03 15.05 -2.88
N GLN A 169 7.20 14.62 -3.36
CA GLN A 169 7.54 14.63 -4.78
C GLN A 169 6.61 13.71 -5.59
N ILE A 170 6.34 12.50 -5.11
CA ILE A 170 5.37 11.58 -5.75
C ILE A 170 3.98 12.23 -5.81
N SER A 171 3.48 12.77 -4.70
CA SER A 171 2.17 13.43 -4.67
C SER A 171 2.10 14.61 -5.64
N SER A 172 3.17 15.40 -5.75
CA SER A 172 3.27 16.51 -6.72
C SER A 172 3.20 16.02 -8.17
N ILE A 173 3.94 14.96 -8.50
CA ILE A 173 3.97 14.36 -9.85
C ILE A 173 2.59 13.86 -10.25
N PHE A 174 1.91 13.11 -9.38
CA PHE A 174 0.60 12.54 -9.65
C PHE A 174 -0.47 13.63 -9.78
N LYS A 175 -0.45 14.62 -8.90
CA LYS A 175 -1.33 15.78 -8.99
C LYS A 175 -1.16 16.54 -10.31
N LYS A 176 0.08 16.73 -10.79
CA LYS A 176 0.35 17.35 -12.11
C LYS A 176 -0.15 16.49 -13.26
N ALA A 177 -0.12 15.17 -13.13
CA ALA A 177 -0.68 14.24 -14.11
C ALA A 177 -2.22 14.11 -14.03
N GLY A 178 -2.86 14.73 -13.04
CA GLY A 178 -4.32 14.77 -12.89
C GLY A 178 -4.94 13.54 -12.28
N ILE A 179 -4.14 12.72 -11.54
CA ILE A 179 -4.63 11.53 -10.83
C ILE A 179 -4.22 11.55 -9.35
N ASP A 180 -4.97 10.85 -8.52
CA ASP A 180 -4.72 10.71 -7.10
C ASP A 180 -3.87 9.49 -6.76
N VAL A 181 -3.23 9.49 -5.57
CA VAL A 181 -2.48 8.36 -5.03
C VAL A 181 -3.32 7.68 -3.96
N ASP A 182 -3.80 6.46 -4.22
CA ASP A 182 -4.58 5.66 -3.27
C ASP A 182 -3.72 5.12 -2.13
N GLY A 183 -2.46 4.82 -2.43
CA GLY A 183 -1.49 4.34 -1.45
C GLY A 183 -0.10 4.17 -2.03
N LEU A 184 0.90 4.13 -1.12
CA LEU A 184 2.29 3.89 -1.46
C LEU A 184 2.70 2.49 -1.02
N VAL A 185 3.22 1.69 -1.94
CA VAL A 185 3.61 0.30 -1.70
C VAL A 185 5.13 0.17 -1.83
N PRO A 186 5.86 -0.23 -0.78
CA PRO A 186 7.28 -0.52 -0.91
C PRO A 186 7.54 -1.56 -2.01
N THR A 187 8.45 -1.26 -2.94
CA THR A 187 8.80 -2.18 -4.04
C THR A 187 9.20 -3.57 -3.53
N THR A 188 9.86 -3.63 -2.37
CA THR A 188 10.24 -4.90 -1.73
C THR A 188 9.05 -5.74 -1.28
N LEU A 189 7.95 -5.12 -0.84
CA LEU A 189 6.72 -5.83 -0.47
C LEU A 189 5.95 -6.29 -1.71
N ALA A 190 5.86 -5.45 -2.74
CA ALA A 190 5.25 -5.83 -4.00
C ALA A 190 5.95 -7.04 -4.66
N GLN A 191 7.29 -7.08 -4.61
CA GLN A 191 8.07 -8.20 -5.13
C GLN A 191 7.97 -9.47 -4.28
N ARG A 192 7.85 -9.34 -2.94
CA ARG A 192 7.75 -10.47 -2.04
C ARG A 192 6.60 -11.40 -2.41
N ASN A 193 5.43 -10.87 -2.67
CA ASN A 193 4.24 -11.67 -2.99
C ASN A 193 4.43 -12.44 -4.30
N LEU A 194 5.10 -11.86 -5.31
CA LEU A 194 5.42 -12.55 -6.57
C LEU A 194 6.42 -13.72 -6.40
N ILE A 195 7.29 -13.66 -5.39
CA ILE A 195 8.34 -14.66 -5.17
C ILE A 195 7.87 -15.79 -4.25
N LEU A 196 7.02 -15.49 -3.26
CA LEU A 196 6.62 -16.43 -2.22
C LEU A 196 5.31 -17.19 -2.53
N ASP A 197 4.46 -16.66 -3.40
CA ASP A 197 3.21 -17.34 -3.82
C ASP A 197 3.42 -18.46 -4.85
N ASN A 198 4.67 -18.81 -5.19
CA ASN A 198 5.03 -19.89 -6.10
C ASN A 198 5.47 -21.18 -5.37
N ASN A 199 5.10 -21.38 -4.09
CA ASN A 199 5.36 -22.62 -3.34
C ASN A 199 4.08 -23.17 -2.73
#